data_0ab8a44d95c1cf89f8ae71ec4461b001
#
_entry.id   0ab8a44d95c1cf89f8ae71ec4461b001
#
_cell.length_a   1.000
_cell.length_b   1.000
_cell.length_c   1.000
_cell.angle_alpha   90.00
_cell.angle_beta   90.00
_cell.angle_gamma   90.00
#
_symmetry.space_group_name_H-M   'P 1'
#
loop_
_entity.id
_entity.type
_entity.pdbx_description
1 polymer ?
#
loop_
_entity_poly.entity_id
_entity_poly.type
_entity_poly.pdbx_seq_one_letter_code
_entity_poly.pdbx_strand_id
1 'polypeptide(L)'
;GAQLACLRVDHPDIEQFITAKNNDNRLTGFNISVGVTDEFMQHLKAKKPFPLRFEGRVYKEVDPVALWDAIMRSTWDWAEPGVLFIDRINEMNNLHYIETIEATNPCGEQPLPPFGACLLGSFNLVKYVDMVKQKFDWDQYHDDIRVVVRAMDNVIDRTIYPLEAQQAEAHNKRRMGLGITGLANAGEMLGKPYASDDFMAFMEQVMRDLRNTTYDASADLAKEKGPFPFWEWEAYSSSKFIKRLPKDIKHKIMTTGIRNSHLTSIAPTGTISLTADNVSSGIEPPFALFYDRTIEGFDGQSIERVEDYAYSLGIKGRTANEITADDHVKVLSLAAQYVDSAVSKTCNVGDDVSFDEFKDLYYLSLIHI
;
A
#
# COMPACT_ATOMS: atom_id res chain seq x y z
N GLY A 1 -7.76 7.76 17.12
CA GLY A 1 -7.42 7.32 15.78
C GLY A 1 -6.60 6.05 15.82
N ALA A 2 -6.55 5.32 14.71
CA ALA A 2 -5.73 4.13 14.60
C ALA A 2 -4.24 4.48 14.70
N GLN A 3 -3.47 3.64 15.36
CA GLN A 3 -2.03 3.79 15.56
C GLN A 3 -1.32 2.50 15.14
N LEU A 4 -0.05 2.58 14.79
CA LEU A 4 0.79 1.41 14.51
C LEU A 4 2.06 1.49 15.35
N ALA A 5 2.44 0.37 15.96
CA ALA A 5 3.75 0.18 16.55
C ALA A 5 4.52 -0.88 15.74
N CYS A 6 5.74 -0.53 15.35
CA CYS A 6 6.64 -1.45 14.66
C CYS A 6 7.87 -1.69 15.54
N LEU A 7 8.25 -2.97 15.70
CA LEU A 7 9.50 -3.34 16.37
C LEU A 7 10.33 -4.21 15.43
N ARG A 8 11.63 -3.89 15.33
CA ARG A 8 12.54 -4.71 14.50
C ARG A 8 12.70 -6.10 15.10
N VAL A 9 12.78 -7.09 14.23
CA VAL A 9 12.90 -8.51 14.61
C VAL A 9 14.17 -8.83 15.42
N ASP A 10 15.20 -7.99 15.32
CA ASP A 10 16.46 -8.12 16.08
C ASP A 10 16.45 -7.43 17.45
N HIS A 11 15.33 -6.82 17.86
CA HIS A 11 15.24 -6.17 19.18
C HIS A 11 15.18 -7.21 20.32
N PRO A 12 15.84 -6.97 21.49
CA PRO A 12 15.83 -7.91 22.62
C PRO A 12 14.44 -8.29 23.16
N ASP A 13 13.46 -7.36 23.06
CA ASP A 13 12.10 -7.53 23.57
C ASP A 13 11.13 -8.08 22.51
N ILE A 14 11.63 -8.56 21.37
CA ILE A 14 10.77 -8.97 20.24
C ILE A 14 9.80 -10.08 20.61
N GLU A 15 10.21 -11.03 21.44
CA GLU A 15 9.34 -12.15 21.86
C GLU A 15 8.16 -11.66 22.71
N GLN A 16 8.36 -10.65 23.56
CA GLN A 16 7.27 -10.02 24.32
C GLN A 16 6.37 -9.19 23.43
N PHE A 17 6.95 -8.50 22.44
CA PHE A 17 6.21 -7.69 21.49
C PHE A 17 5.27 -8.52 20.62
N ILE A 18 5.72 -9.68 20.13
CA ILE A 18 4.91 -10.60 19.31
C ILE A 18 3.61 -11.00 20.01
N THR A 19 3.68 -11.20 21.33
CA THR A 19 2.53 -11.66 22.13
C THR A 19 1.83 -10.55 22.92
N ALA A 20 2.20 -9.29 22.71
CA ALA A 20 1.75 -8.15 23.52
C ALA A 20 0.23 -7.95 23.53
N LYS A 21 -0.48 -8.41 22.49
CA LYS A 21 -1.93 -8.34 22.36
C LYS A 21 -2.66 -9.67 22.57
N ASN A 22 -1.92 -10.76 22.77
CA ASN A 22 -2.52 -12.08 22.97
C ASN A 22 -3.24 -12.13 24.33
N ASN A 23 -4.51 -12.52 24.32
CA ASN A 23 -5.34 -12.67 25.52
C ASN A 23 -5.53 -11.39 26.37
N ASP A 24 -5.29 -10.21 25.80
CA ASP A 24 -5.39 -8.94 26.54
C ASP A 24 -6.17 -7.90 25.74
N ASN A 25 -7.13 -7.25 26.36
CA ASN A 25 -7.87 -6.14 25.79
C ASN A 25 -7.08 -4.81 25.79
N ARG A 26 -5.78 -4.86 26.09
CA ARG A 26 -4.89 -3.70 26.01
C ARG A 26 -4.48 -3.42 24.58
N LEU A 27 -4.06 -2.19 24.30
CA LEU A 27 -3.57 -1.75 23.00
C LEU A 27 -4.56 -1.94 21.84
N THR A 28 -5.87 -1.91 22.11
CA THR A 28 -6.92 -2.09 21.08
C THR A 28 -6.90 -1.01 19.99
N GLY A 29 -6.35 0.17 20.30
CA GLY A 29 -6.14 1.26 19.32
C GLY A 29 -4.85 1.18 18.51
N PHE A 30 -4.02 0.14 18.75
CA PHE A 30 -2.76 -0.08 18.03
C PHE A 30 -2.83 -1.32 17.16
N ASN A 31 -2.39 -1.17 15.91
CA ASN A 31 -1.90 -2.30 15.13
C ASN A 31 -0.41 -2.50 15.49
N ILE A 32 0.04 -3.73 15.57
CA ILE A 32 1.45 -4.06 15.82
C ILE A 32 2.05 -4.81 14.63
N SER A 33 3.30 -4.49 14.31
CA SER A 33 4.01 -5.14 13.20
C SER A 33 5.47 -5.41 13.55
N VAL A 34 6.01 -6.51 13.06
CA VAL A 34 7.42 -6.86 13.16
C VAL A 34 8.14 -6.40 11.90
N GLY A 35 9.16 -5.56 12.06
CA GLY A 35 10.07 -5.16 10.99
C GLY A 35 11.11 -6.25 10.75
N VAL A 36 10.83 -7.13 9.79
CA VAL A 36 11.70 -8.26 9.42
C VAL A 36 12.83 -7.78 8.51
N THR A 37 14.08 -8.21 8.83
CA THR A 37 15.28 -7.86 8.09
C THR A 37 15.71 -8.97 7.14
N ASP A 38 16.46 -8.61 6.10
CA ASP A 38 17.08 -9.59 5.19
C ASP A 38 18.06 -10.51 5.94
N GLU A 39 18.79 -9.99 6.93
CA GLU A 39 19.67 -10.77 7.80
C GLU A 39 18.87 -11.87 8.54
N PHE A 40 17.74 -11.52 9.12
CA PHE A 40 16.86 -12.50 9.77
C PHE A 40 16.42 -13.61 8.81
N MET A 41 15.96 -13.23 7.61
CA MET A 41 15.51 -14.20 6.58
C MET A 41 16.64 -15.11 6.12
N GLN A 42 17.89 -14.62 6.07
CA GLN A 42 19.07 -15.44 5.77
C GLN A 42 19.37 -16.43 6.87
N HIS A 43 19.30 -15.99 8.15
CA HIS A 43 19.47 -16.88 9.32
C HIS A 43 18.38 -17.94 9.38
N LEU A 44 17.11 -17.55 9.12
CA LEU A 44 15.97 -18.44 9.05
C LEU A 44 16.16 -19.53 7.99
N LYS A 45 16.54 -19.14 6.77
CA LYS A 45 16.82 -20.09 5.70
C LYS A 45 17.99 -21.03 6.00
N ALA A 46 19.04 -20.49 6.62
CA ALA A 46 20.23 -21.27 7.01
C ALA A 46 20.07 -22.05 8.31
N LYS A 47 18.96 -21.85 9.06
CA LYS A 47 18.72 -22.40 10.41
C LYS A 47 19.87 -22.16 11.37
N LYS A 48 20.43 -20.93 11.33
CA LYS A 48 21.54 -20.51 12.20
C LYS A 48 21.04 -19.57 13.29
N PRO A 49 21.61 -19.62 14.53
CA PRO A 49 21.23 -18.72 15.60
C PRO A 49 21.21 -17.27 15.14
N PHE A 50 20.20 -16.52 15.55
CA PHE A 50 20.01 -15.12 15.19
C PHE A 50 20.22 -14.22 16.40
N PRO A 51 21.11 -13.21 16.33
CA PRO A 51 21.42 -12.34 17.47
C PRO A 51 20.34 -11.26 17.63
N LEU A 52 19.83 -11.10 18.86
CA LEU A 52 19.01 -9.96 19.26
C LEU A 52 19.91 -8.85 19.79
N ARG A 53 19.74 -7.62 19.26
CA ARG A 53 20.65 -6.47 19.47
C ARG A 53 19.90 -5.20 19.83
N PHE A 54 20.51 -4.39 20.64
CA PHE A 54 20.08 -3.01 20.87
C PHE A 54 21.31 -2.13 21.11
N GLU A 55 21.35 -0.95 20.50
CA GLU A 55 22.47 0.01 20.61
C GLU A 55 23.86 -0.63 20.40
N GLY A 56 23.98 -1.49 19.40
CA GLY A 56 25.24 -2.15 19.03
C GLY A 56 25.66 -3.32 19.96
N ARG A 57 24.88 -3.64 21.00
CA ARG A 57 25.14 -4.75 21.93
C ARG A 57 24.23 -5.94 21.60
N VAL A 58 24.84 -7.14 21.54
CA VAL A 58 24.11 -8.41 21.48
C VAL A 58 23.66 -8.81 22.89
N TYR A 59 22.37 -9.05 23.08
CA TYR A 59 21.78 -9.45 24.36
C TYR A 59 21.62 -10.96 24.48
N LYS A 60 21.16 -11.60 23.41
CA LYS A 60 21.03 -13.06 23.34
C LYS A 60 20.97 -13.52 21.87
N GLU A 61 21.16 -14.81 21.67
CA GLU A 61 20.85 -15.47 20.40
C GLU A 61 19.58 -16.30 20.54
N VAL A 62 18.80 -16.35 19.47
CA VAL A 62 17.54 -17.11 19.40
C VAL A 62 17.54 -18.05 18.20
N ASP A 63 16.72 -19.10 18.25
CA ASP A 63 16.41 -19.91 17.09
C ASP A 63 15.49 -19.11 16.15
N PRO A 64 15.92 -18.77 14.93
CA PRO A 64 15.11 -17.99 14.01
C PRO A 64 13.89 -18.76 13.52
N VAL A 65 13.92 -20.09 13.49
CA VAL A 65 12.75 -20.91 13.11
C VAL A 65 11.68 -20.80 14.18
N ALA A 66 12.05 -20.94 15.45
CA ALA A 66 11.12 -20.79 16.56
C ALA A 66 10.55 -19.35 16.65
N LEU A 67 11.38 -18.34 16.39
CA LEU A 67 10.92 -16.94 16.39
C LEU A 67 9.95 -16.67 15.23
N TRP A 68 10.25 -17.17 14.03
CA TRP A 68 9.36 -17.04 12.88
C TRP A 68 8.02 -17.76 13.10
N ASP A 69 8.06 -18.98 13.63
CA ASP A 69 6.86 -19.73 13.97
C ASP A 69 6.02 -19.02 15.04
N ALA A 70 6.66 -18.36 16.01
CA ALA A 70 5.96 -17.55 17.01
C ALA A 70 5.23 -16.33 16.39
N ILE A 71 5.88 -15.62 15.46
CA ILE A 71 5.25 -14.52 14.69
C ILE A 71 4.05 -15.06 13.92
N MET A 72 4.25 -16.10 13.12
CA MET A 72 3.20 -16.68 12.27
C MET A 72 2.04 -17.25 13.11
N ARG A 73 2.32 -17.88 14.23
CA ARG A 73 1.29 -18.43 15.13
C ARG A 73 0.46 -17.30 15.75
N SER A 74 1.10 -16.24 16.22
CA SER A 74 0.38 -15.08 16.77
C SER A 74 -0.50 -14.43 15.70
N THR A 75 0.02 -14.26 14.48
CA THR A 75 -0.76 -13.71 13.35
C THR A 75 -1.93 -14.62 12.98
N TRP A 76 -1.73 -15.94 12.98
CA TRP A 76 -2.78 -16.92 12.71
C TRP A 76 -3.91 -16.87 13.76
N ASP A 77 -3.54 -16.84 15.03
CA ASP A 77 -4.49 -16.92 16.14
C ASP A 77 -5.20 -15.58 16.44
N TRP A 78 -4.52 -14.44 16.17
CA TRP A 78 -4.93 -13.11 16.60
C TRP A 78 -4.94 -12.04 15.50
N ALA A 79 -4.63 -12.39 14.26
CA ALA A 79 -4.44 -11.47 13.13
C ALA A 79 -3.31 -10.44 13.31
N GLU A 80 -2.50 -10.57 14.35
CA GLU A 80 -1.35 -9.70 14.67
C GLU A 80 -0.22 -10.52 15.35
N PRO A 81 1.06 -10.08 15.21
CA PRO A 81 1.54 -8.89 14.52
C PRO A 81 1.51 -9.02 12.99
N GLY A 82 1.45 -7.88 12.29
CA GLY A 82 1.78 -7.82 10.87
C GLY A 82 3.28 -8.01 10.62
N VAL A 83 3.67 -8.24 9.38
CA VAL A 83 5.07 -8.35 8.95
C VAL A 83 5.39 -7.25 7.95
N LEU A 84 6.46 -6.49 8.22
CA LEU A 84 7.02 -5.49 7.30
C LEU A 84 8.42 -5.93 6.91
N PHE A 85 8.69 -6.14 5.63
CA PHE A 85 10.03 -6.43 5.11
C PHE A 85 10.82 -5.12 5.00
N ILE A 86 11.31 -4.65 6.15
CA ILE A 86 11.78 -3.28 6.32
C ILE A 86 13.00 -2.94 5.45
N ASP A 87 13.88 -3.90 5.20
CA ASP A 87 15.04 -3.69 4.35
C ASP A 87 14.61 -3.55 2.88
N ARG A 88 13.59 -4.29 2.42
CA ARG A 88 13.02 -4.17 1.08
C ARG A 88 12.34 -2.82 0.87
N ILE A 89 11.62 -2.34 1.89
CA ILE A 89 11.02 -1.00 1.88
C ILE A 89 12.10 0.06 1.70
N ASN A 90 13.18 0.00 2.49
CA ASN A 90 14.28 0.96 2.39
C ASN A 90 15.06 0.86 1.07
N GLU A 91 15.22 -0.35 0.52
CA GLU A 91 15.87 -0.57 -0.76
C GLU A 91 15.12 0.08 -1.93
N MET A 92 13.79 0.15 -1.84
CA MET A 92 12.92 0.76 -2.85
C MET A 92 12.64 2.24 -2.61
N ASN A 93 13.02 2.79 -1.44
CA ASN A 93 12.78 4.17 -1.08
C ASN A 93 13.51 5.14 -2.01
N ASN A 94 12.77 6.06 -2.62
CA ASN A 94 13.34 7.11 -3.49
C ASN A 94 14.30 8.04 -2.75
N LEU A 95 14.14 8.20 -1.45
CA LEU A 95 14.95 9.07 -0.59
C LEU A 95 15.93 8.30 0.30
N HIS A 96 16.34 7.09 -0.12
CA HIS A 96 17.29 6.23 0.60
C HIS A 96 18.59 6.93 1.01
N TYR A 97 18.94 8.05 0.38
CA TYR A 97 20.15 8.82 0.63
C TYR A 97 20.03 9.82 1.80
N ILE A 98 18.82 10.12 2.28
CA ILE A 98 18.59 11.10 3.36
C ILE A 98 17.69 10.60 4.49
N GLU A 99 17.10 9.43 4.36
CA GLU A 99 16.17 8.90 5.36
C GLU A 99 16.24 7.39 5.47
N THR A 100 15.79 6.86 6.61
CA THR A 100 15.52 5.45 6.84
C THR A 100 14.08 5.30 7.27
N ILE A 101 13.35 4.38 6.63
CA ILE A 101 11.99 4.03 6.99
C ILE A 101 12.04 2.98 8.10
N GLU A 102 11.31 3.22 9.20
CA GLU A 102 11.25 2.32 10.35
C GLU A 102 9.85 1.77 10.61
N ALA A 103 8.82 2.43 10.07
CA ALA A 103 7.43 2.04 10.25
C ALA A 103 6.58 2.45 9.03
N THR A 104 5.31 2.06 9.07
CA THR A 104 4.29 2.49 8.11
C THR A 104 3.10 3.11 8.86
N ASN A 105 2.12 3.64 8.12
CA ASN A 105 0.79 3.90 8.67
C ASN A 105 0.07 2.56 9.01
N PRO A 106 -1.06 2.57 9.76
CA PRO A 106 -1.73 1.35 10.20
C PRO A 106 -2.14 0.37 9.09
N CYS A 107 -2.48 0.88 7.90
CA CYS A 107 -2.89 0.03 6.78
C CYS A 107 -1.71 -0.42 5.89
N GLY A 108 -0.49 0.05 6.16
CA GLY A 108 0.74 -0.42 5.52
C GLY A 108 1.09 0.20 4.17
N GLU A 109 0.20 1.02 3.57
CA GLU A 109 0.43 1.59 2.23
C GLU A 109 1.39 2.78 2.20
N GLN A 110 1.72 3.36 3.35
CA GLN A 110 2.62 4.51 3.46
C GLN A 110 3.78 4.24 4.41
N PRO A 111 4.90 3.71 3.90
CA PRO A 111 6.17 3.71 4.62
C PRO A 111 6.65 5.15 4.81
N LEU A 112 6.88 5.57 6.05
CA LEU A 112 7.20 6.94 6.38
C LEU A 112 8.42 7.03 7.30
N PRO A 113 9.28 8.05 7.11
CA PRO A 113 10.30 8.42 8.08
C PRO A 113 9.65 9.12 9.28
N PRO A 114 10.43 9.39 10.35
CA PRO A 114 9.97 10.22 11.47
C PRO A 114 9.38 11.55 10.98
N PHE A 115 8.25 11.95 11.58
CA PHE A 115 7.46 13.15 11.24
C PHE A 115 6.83 13.15 9.84
N GLY A 116 6.95 12.07 9.07
CA GLY A 116 6.31 11.95 7.77
C GLY A 116 4.78 12.01 7.87
N ALA A 117 4.15 12.59 6.85
CA ALA A 117 2.69 12.68 6.76
C ALA A 117 2.20 12.01 5.47
N CYS A 118 1.03 11.36 5.55
CA CYS A 118 0.34 10.81 4.40
C CYS A 118 -0.57 11.88 3.77
N LEU A 119 -0.41 12.09 2.46
CA LEU A 119 -1.38 12.78 1.63
C LEU A 119 -1.83 11.82 0.56
N LEU A 120 -3.07 11.33 0.67
CA LEU A 120 -3.60 10.28 -0.21
C LEU A 120 -4.73 10.80 -1.10
N GLY A 121 -4.79 10.24 -2.31
CA GLY A 121 -5.88 10.42 -3.26
C GLY A 121 -6.08 9.14 -4.05
N SER A 122 -7.32 8.85 -4.48
CA SER A 122 -7.62 7.63 -5.25
C SER A 122 -8.61 7.94 -6.37
N PHE A 123 -8.25 7.54 -7.60
CA PHE A 123 -9.11 7.66 -8.77
C PHE A 123 -10.18 6.57 -8.75
N ASN A 124 -11.44 6.96 -8.86
CA ASN A 124 -12.53 6.02 -9.03
C ASN A 124 -12.60 5.55 -10.49
N LEU A 125 -12.06 4.36 -10.75
CA LEU A 125 -11.87 3.84 -12.10
C LEU A 125 -13.18 3.58 -12.85
N VAL A 126 -14.32 3.34 -12.17
CA VAL A 126 -15.59 3.11 -12.85
C VAL A 126 -16.08 4.35 -13.62
N LYS A 127 -15.60 5.54 -13.25
CA LYS A 127 -15.97 6.79 -13.95
C LYS A 127 -15.32 6.94 -15.33
N TYR A 128 -14.33 6.13 -15.66
CA TYR A 128 -13.66 6.09 -16.97
C TYR A 128 -14.17 4.96 -17.86
N VAL A 129 -15.16 4.17 -17.42
CA VAL A 129 -15.69 3.03 -18.20
C VAL A 129 -16.90 3.45 -19.01
N ASP A 130 -16.80 3.33 -20.33
CA ASP A 130 -17.93 3.39 -21.26
C ASP A 130 -18.45 1.96 -21.50
N MET A 131 -19.52 1.60 -20.79
CA MET A 131 -20.12 0.25 -20.88
C MET A 131 -20.73 -0.06 -22.25
N VAL A 132 -21.18 0.95 -22.98
CA VAL A 132 -21.79 0.75 -24.30
C VAL A 132 -20.73 0.41 -25.33
N LYS A 133 -19.61 1.12 -25.30
CA LYS A 133 -18.46 0.88 -26.19
C LYS A 133 -17.51 -0.19 -25.66
N GLN A 134 -17.69 -0.67 -24.42
CA GLN A 134 -16.78 -1.59 -23.73
C GLN A 134 -15.32 -1.08 -23.76
N LYS A 135 -15.12 0.20 -23.40
CA LYS A 135 -13.82 0.87 -23.44
C LYS A 135 -13.58 1.66 -22.17
N PHE A 136 -12.30 1.75 -21.80
CA PHE A 136 -11.81 2.65 -20.77
C PHE A 136 -11.31 3.95 -21.42
N ASP A 137 -11.65 5.09 -20.85
CA ASP A 137 -11.25 6.41 -21.34
C ASP A 137 -9.85 6.77 -20.80
N TRP A 138 -8.82 6.33 -21.52
CA TRP A 138 -7.43 6.55 -21.14
C TRP A 138 -7.03 8.03 -21.19
N ASP A 139 -7.56 8.77 -22.17
CA ASP A 139 -7.23 10.20 -22.35
C ASP A 139 -7.72 11.01 -21.15
N GLN A 140 -9.00 10.83 -20.76
CA GLN A 140 -9.54 11.48 -19.57
C GLN A 140 -8.80 11.07 -18.29
N TYR A 141 -8.43 9.79 -18.16
CA TYR A 141 -7.67 9.30 -17.02
C TYR A 141 -6.31 9.99 -16.90
N HIS A 142 -5.57 10.12 -18.00
CA HIS A 142 -4.29 10.83 -18.02
C HIS A 142 -4.43 12.31 -17.69
N ASP A 143 -5.45 12.99 -18.24
CA ASP A 143 -5.70 14.40 -17.98
C ASP A 143 -6.04 14.65 -16.51
N ASP A 144 -6.92 13.83 -15.93
CA ASP A 144 -7.29 13.92 -14.52
C ASP A 144 -6.08 13.66 -13.58
N ILE A 145 -5.21 12.70 -13.92
CA ILE A 145 -3.98 12.47 -13.14
C ILE A 145 -3.14 13.75 -13.07
N ARG A 146 -2.95 14.46 -14.17
CA ARG A 146 -2.16 15.72 -14.21
C ARG A 146 -2.78 16.80 -13.33
N VAL A 147 -4.10 16.93 -13.38
CA VAL A 147 -4.84 17.90 -12.55
C VAL A 147 -4.71 17.55 -11.07
N VAL A 148 -4.89 16.27 -10.71
CA VAL A 148 -4.87 15.80 -9.32
C VAL A 148 -3.47 15.89 -8.72
N VAL A 149 -2.41 15.58 -9.48
CA VAL A 149 -1.01 15.78 -9.03
C VAL A 149 -0.78 17.24 -8.62
N ARG A 150 -1.23 18.20 -9.43
CA ARG A 150 -1.16 19.63 -9.10
C ARG A 150 -2.00 19.97 -7.87
N ALA A 151 -3.22 19.46 -7.79
CA ALA A 151 -4.11 19.72 -6.66
C ALA A 151 -3.51 19.21 -5.34
N MET A 152 -2.95 18.02 -5.33
CA MET A 152 -2.31 17.44 -4.15
C MET A 152 -1.01 18.18 -3.77
N ASP A 153 -0.21 18.61 -4.73
CA ASP A 153 0.96 19.46 -4.45
C ASP A 153 0.54 20.77 -3.76
N ASN A 154 -0.58 21.38 -4.19
CA ASN A 154 -1.14 22.58 -3.54
C ASN A 154 -1.67 22.29 -2.12
N VAL A 155 -2.19 21.10 -1.85
CA VAL A 155 -2.62 20.69 -0.49
C VAL A 155 -1.43 20.66 0.46
N ILE A 156 -0.27 20.18 0.02
CA ILE A 156 0.97 20.22 0.85
C ILE A 156 1.29 21.66 1.26
N ASP A 157 1.18 22.62 0.34
CA ASP A 157 1.47 24.03 0.60
C ASP A 157 0.45 24.69 1.54
N ARG A 158 -0.82 24.23 1.52
CA ARG A 158 -1.92 24.83 2.29
C ARG A 158 -2.22 24.15 3.62
N THR A 159 -1.62 23.00 3.86
CA THR A 159 -1.82 22.24 5.10
C THR A 159 -1.18 22.96 6.27
N ILE A 160 -1.93 23.10 7.37
CA ILE A 160 -1.42 23.61 8.63
C ILE A 160 -0.91 22.44 9.44
N TYR A 161 0.40 22.36 9.62
CA TYR A 161 1.04 21.29 10.38
C TYR A 161 1.13 21.64 11.86
N PRO A 162 0.76 20.75 12.78
CA PRO A 162 0.78 21.03 14.22
C PRO A 162 2.19 21.13 14.81
N LEU A 163 3.19 20.51 14.15
CA LEU A 163 4.59 20.54 14.59
C LEU A 163 5.49 21.06 13.46
N GLU A 164 6.48 21.89 13.82
CA GLU A 164 7.46 22.43 12.87
C GLU A 164 8.25 21.31 12.15
N ALA A 165 8.58 20.22 12.86
CA ALA A 165 9.26 19.07 12.26
C ALA A 165 8.42 18.37 11.18
N GLN A 166 7.09 18.27 11.37
CA GLN A 166 6.18 17.74 10.35
C GLN A 166 6.07 18.68 9.15
N GLN A 167 6.01 19.98 9.39
CA GLN A 167 6.01 20.97 8.31
C GLN A 167 7.29 20.91 7.48
N ALA A 168 8.45 20.85 8.16
CA ALA A 168 9.74 20.75 7.49
C ALA A 168 9.85 19.47 6.65
N GLU A 169 9.44 18.33 7.20
CA GLU A 169 9.41 17.04 6.51
C GLU A 169 8.53 17.12 5.25
N ALA A 170 7.29 17.60 5.40
CA ALA A 170 6.33 17.68 4.30
C ALA A 170 6.80 18.64 3.19
N HIS A 171 7.30 19.84 3.53
CA HIS A 171 7.71 20.82 2.53
C HIS A 171 9.03 20.48 1.85
N ASN A 172 9.98 19.86 2.56
CA ASN A 172 11.29 19.53 1.99
C ASN A 172 11.25 18.30 1.06
N LYS A 173 10.32 17.38 1.27
CA LYS A 173 10.21 16.13 0.49
C LYS A 173 8.97 16.05 -0.41
N ARG A 174 7.90 16.77 -0.07
CA ARG A 174 6.66 16.90 -0.85
C ARG A 174 6.06 15.56 -1.26
N ARG A 175 6.03 14.60 -0.32
CA ARG A 175 5.54 13.23 -0.48
C ARG A 175 4.03 13.22 -0.63
N MET A 176 3.52 12.42 -1.58
CA MET A 176 2.11 12.12 -1.75
C MET A 176 1.92 10.65 -2.12
N GLY A 177 0.69 10.14 -2.09
CA GLY A 177 0.32 8.80 -2.50
C GLY A 177 -0.96 8.81 -3.30
N LEU A 178 -0.85 8.85 -4.63
CA LEU A 178 -1.96 8.66 -5.56
C LEU A 178 -2.17 7.19 -5.83
N GLY A 179 -3.43 6.75 -5.74
CA GLY A 179 -3.85 5.40 -6.00
C GLY A 179 -5.14 5.33 -6.79
N ILE A 180 -5.80 4.20 -6.66
CA ILE A 180 -7.04 3.88 -7.38
C ILE A 180 -8.05 3.24 -6.44
N THR A 181 -9.33 3.30 -6.81
CA THR A 181 -10.44 2.57 -6.21
C THR A 181 -11.38 2.11 -7.32
N GLY A 182 -12.23 1.13 -7.06
CA GLY A 182 -13.15 0.61 -8.07
C GLY A 182 -12.50 -0.23 -9.17
N LEU A 183 -11.28 -0.76 -8.95
CA LEU A 183 -10.58 -1.53 -9.97
C LEU A 183 -11.34 -2.80 -10.37
N ALA A 184 -11.83 -3.58 -9.39
CA ALA A 184 -12.58 -4.80 -9.68
C ALA A 184 -13.86 -4.48 -10.46
N ASN A 185 -14.63 -3.49 -9.99
CA ASN A 185 -15.85 -3.08 -10.69
C ASN A 185 -15.58 -2.56 -12.11
N ALA A 186 -14.53 -1.77 -12.33
CA ALA A 186 -14.16 -1.31 -13.66
C ALA A 186 -13.81 -2.49 -14.59
N GLY A 187 -13.06 -3.48 -14.08
CA GLY A 187 -12.76 -4.73 -14.80
C GLY A 187 -14.03 -5.50 -15.17
N GLU A 188 -14.93 -5.70 -14.20
CA GLU A 188 -16.21 -6.38 -14.40
C GLU A 188 -17.12 -5.69 -15.42
N MET A 189 -17.22 -4.35 -15.35
CA MET A 189 -17.95 -3.53 -16.33
C MET A 189 -17.38 -3.65 -17.74
N LEU A 190 -16.09 -3.97 -17.88
CA LEU A 190 -15.40 -4.25 -19.15
C LEU A 190 -15.41 -5.74 -19.54
N GLY A 191 -16.16 -6.57 -18.82
CA GLY A 191 -16.22 -8.02 -19.07
C GLY A 191 -14.91 -8.76 -18.72
N LYS A 192 -14.09 -8.23 -17.84
CA LYS A 192 -12.80 -8.78 -17.39
C LYS A 192 -12.93 -9.26 -15.93
N PRO A 193 -13.19 -10.55 -15.67
CA PRO A 193 -13.35 -11.05 -14.32
C PRO A 193 -12.09 -10.83 -13.47
N TYR A 194 -12.26 -10.48 -12.20
CA TYR A 194 -11.15 -10.24 -11.29
C TYR A 194 -10.12 -11.37 -11.31
N ALA A 195 -8.84 -11.01 -11.36
CA ALA A 195 -7.66 -11.88 -11.45
C ALA A 195 -7.56 -12.77 -12.70
N SER A 196 -8.46 -12.65 -13.69
CA SER A 196 -8.26 -13.28 -15.02
C SER A 196 -7.09 -12.63 -15.76
N ASP A 197 -6.55 -13.30 -16.79
CA ASP A 197 -5.46 -12.75 -17.60
C ASP A 197 -5.82 -11.39 -18.23
N ASP A 198 -7.07 -11.24 -18.72
CA ASP A 198 -7.56 -9.98 -19.26
C ASP A 198 -7.68 -8.88 -18.21
N PHE A 199 -8.08 -9.24 -16.99
CA PHE A 199 -8.08 -8.32 -15.85
C PHE A 199 -6.66 -7.90 -15.47
N MET A 200 -5.73 -8.83 -15.40
CA MET A 200 -4.33 -8.54 -15.06
C MET A 200 -3.69 -7.62 -16.11
N ALA A 201 -3.96 -7.84 -17.39
CA ALA A 201 -3.49 -6.95 -18.47
C ALA A 201 -4.10 -5.54 -18.37
N PHE A 202 -5.39 -5.42 -18.06
CA PHE A 202 -6.06 -4.14 -17.81
C PHE A 202 -5.47 -3.43 -16.59
N MET A 203 -5.35 -4.13 -15.49
CA MET A 203 -4.75 -3.60 -14.25
C MET A 203 -3.31 -3.12 -14.48
N GLU A 204 -2.51 -3.89 -15.21
CA GLU A 204 -1.13 -3.51 -15.53
C GLU A 204 -1.09 -2.19 -16.30
N GLN A 205 -1.97 -2.00 -17.28
CA GLN A 205 -2.05 -0.75 -18.01
C GLN A 205 -2.46 0.41 -17.10
N VAL A 206 -3.51 0.25 -16.28
CA VAL A 206 -3.94 1.27 -15.30
C VAL A 206 -2.79 1.70 -14.39
N MET A 207 -2.09 0.72 -13.80
CA MET A 207 -1.01 1.00 -12.85
C MET A 207 0.22 1.62 -13.52
N ARG A 208 0.58 1.15 -14.70
CA ARG A 208 1.67 1.72 -15.50
C ARG A 208 1.39 3.16 -15.87
N ASP A 209 0.18 3.45 -16.34
CA ASP A 209 -0.23 4.77 -16.77
C ASP A 209 -0.35 5.72 -15.57
N LEU A 210 -0.86 5.25 -14.41
CA LEU A 210 -0.82 6.01 -13.16
C LEU A 210 0.61 6.42 -12.84
N ARG A 211 1.54 5.46 -12.72
CA ARG A 211 2.95 5.73 -12.41
C ARG A 211 3.57 6.71 -13.40
N ASN A 212 3.46 6.42 -14.69
CA ASN A 212 4.14 7.21 -15.71
C ASN A 212 3.60 8.64 -15.78
N THR A 213 2.27 8.80 -15.75
CA THR A 213 1.63 10.11 -15.85
C THR A 213 1.84 10.96 -14.59
N THR A 214 1.84 10.36 -13.38
CA THR A 214 2.14 11.11 -12.15
C THR A 214 3.57 11.62 -12.14
N TYR A 215 4.54 10.80 -12.56
CA TYR A 215 5.94 11.20 -12.62
C TYR A 215 6.19 12.27 -13.68
N ASP A 216 5.57 12.14 -14.85
CA ASP A 216 5.64 13.12 -15.92
C ASP A 216 5.03 14.47 -15.49
N ALA A 217 3.85 14.44 -14.85
CA ALA A 217 3.17 15.63 -14.33
C ALA A 217 3.95 16.33 -13.21
N SER A 218 4.56 15.55 -12.30
CA SER A 218 5.38 16.09 -11.22
C SER A 218 6.68 16.75 -11.75
N ALA A 219 7.24 16.22 -12.84
CA ALA A 219 8.37 16.87 -13.53
C ALA A 219 7.95 18.17 -14.22
N ASP A 220 6.73 18.26 -14.80
CA ASP A 220 6.18 19.52 -15.32
C ASP A 220 5.97 20.56 -14.21
N LEU A 221 5.46 20.13 -13.03
CA LEU A 221 5.35 21.00 -11.87
C LEU A 221 6.73 21.49 -11.36
N ALA A 222 7.74 20.66 -11.42
CA ALA A 222 9.09 21.06 -11.03
C ALA A 222 9.65 22.14 -11.97
N LYS A 223 9.35 22.06 -13.27
CA LYS A 223 9.71 23.12 -14.23
C LYS A 223 9.03 24.44 -13.91
N GLU A 224 7.81 24.41 -13.38
CA GLU A 224 7.01 25.60 -13.05
C GLU A 224 7.35 26.16 -11.65
N LYS A 225 7.46 25.29 -10.63
CA LYS A 225 7.52 25.65 -9.21
C LYS A 225 8.86 25.33 -8.54
N GLY A 226 9.80 24.73 -9.26
CA GLY A 226 11.02 24.15 -8.73
C GLY A 226 10.85 22.72 -8.21
N PRO A 227 11.93 21.94 -8.15
CA PRO A 227 11.92 20.60 -7.57
C PRO A 227 11.67 20.64 -6.06
N PHE A 228 11.45 19.47 -5.43
CA PHE A 228 11.42 19.41 -3.96
C PHE A 228 12.81 19.76 -3.40
N PRO A 229 12.91 20.42 -2.22
CA PRO A 229 14.17 21.00 -1.72
C PRO A 229 15.35 20.03 -1.57
N PHE A 230 15.10 18.76 -1.21
CA PHE A 230 16.14 17.74 -1.04
C PHE A 230 16.43 16.92 -2.30
N TRP A 231 15.97 17.38 -3.47
CA TRP A 231 16.19 16.69 -4.73
C TRP A 231 17.65 16.82 -5.19
N GLU A 232 18.28 15.68 -5.44
CA GLU A 232 19.60 15.55 -6.05
C GLU A 232 19.55 14.43 -7.09
N TRP A 233 19.86 14.74 -8.35
CA TRP A 233 19.68 13.78 -9.44
C TRP A 233 20.47 12.49 -9.27
N GLU A 234 21.79 12.59 -8.95
CA GLU A 234 22.68 11.43 -8.83
C GLU A 234 22.16 10.46 -7.74
N ALA A 235 21.76 11.00 -6.62
CA ALA A 235 21.23 10.21 -5.51
C ALA A 235 19.82 9.67 -5.82
N TYR A 236 18.89 10.53 -6.27
CA TYR A 236 17.51 10.16 -6.58
C TYR A 236 17.43 9.12 -7.70
N SER A 237 18.22 9.28 -8.79
CA SER A 237 18.26 8.35 -9.91
C SER A 237 18.86 6.99 -9.57
N SER A 238 19.60 6.88 -8.46
CA SER A 238 20.15 5.62 -7.99
C SER A 238 19.14 4.69 -7.34
N SER A 239 17.95 5.23 -6.95
CA SER A 239 16.82 4.44 -6.42
C SER A 239 16.42 3.33 -7.39
N LYS A 240 16.13 2.13 -6.83
CA LYS A 240 15.67 0.99 -7.63
C LYS A 240 14.35 1.27 -8.33
N PHE A 241 13.44 2.00 -7.69
CA PHE A 241 12.17 2.36 -8.31
C PHE A 241 12.37 3.33 -9.48
N ILE A 242 13.15 4.40 -9.30
CA ILE A 242 13.42 5.40 -10.36
C ILE A 242 14.09 4.77 -11.57
N LYS A 243 14.97 3.78 -11.38
CA LYS A 243 15.60 3.03 -12.49
C LYS A 243 14.59 2.34 -13.40
N ARG A 244 13.41 1.96 -12.87
CA ARG A 244 12.33 1.28 -13.64
C ARG A 244 11.47 2.22 -14.47
N LEU A 245 11.57 3.54 -14.27
CA LEU A 245 10.83 4.52 -15.07
C LEU A 245 11.27 4.50 -16.54
N PRO A 246 10.36 4.84 -17.48
CA PRO A 246 10.68 5.05 -18.89
C PRO A 246 11.84 6.03 -19.09
N LYS A 247 12.62 5.83 -20.16
CA LYS A 247 13.84 6.64 -20.42
C LYS A 247 13.53 8.12 -20.64
N ASP A 248 12.45 8.42 -21.32
CA ASP A 248 11.96 9.78 -21.60
C ASP A 248 11.56 10.50 -20.29
N ILE A 249 10.83 9.84 -19.40
CA ILE A 249 10.45 10.39 -18.09
C ILE A 249 11.72 10.62 -17.24
N LYS A 250 12.66 9.67 -17.20
CA LYS A 250 13.94 9.86 -16.49
C LYS A 250 14.73 11.03 -17.04
N HIS A 251 14.80 11.18 -18.37
CA HIS A 251 15.45 12.32 -19.00
C HIS A 251 14.79 13.65 -18.65
N LYS A 252 13.46 13.68 -18.63
CA LYS A 252 12.69 14.87 -18.21
C LYS A 252 13.01 15.23 -16.75
N ILE A 253 12.95 14.26 -15.82
CA ILE A 253 13.30 14.47 -14.41
C ILE A 253 14.73 14.98 -14.25
N MET A 254 15.68 14.41 -14.98
CA MET A 254 17.08 14.85 -14.96
C MET A 254 17.21 16.33 -15.34
N THR A 255 16.43 16.81 -16.31
CA THR A 255 16.56 18.16 -16.87
C THR A 255 15.74 19.21 -16.11
N THR A 256 14.59 18.84 -15.57
CA THR A 256 13.65 19.77 -14.90
C THR A 256 13.62 19.61 -13.38
N GLY A 257 14.16 18.53 -12.83
CA GLY A 257 13.87 18.08 -11.48
C GLY A 257 12.51 17.38 -11.41
N ILE A 258 12.11 17.04 -10.18
CA ILE A 258 10.78 16.51 -9.86
C ILE A 258 10.21 17.25 -8.64
N ARG A 259 8.92 17.57 -8.67
CA ARG A 259 8.27 18.38 -7.62
C ARG A 259 8.00 17.58 -6.34
N ASN A 260 7.73 16.29 -6.44
CA ASN A 260 7.32 15.43 -5.35
C ASN A 260 8.24 14.20 -5.28
N SER A 261 8.73 13.85 -4.09
CA SER A 261 9.69 12.75 -3.92
C SER A 261 9.08 11.37 -4.11
N HIS A 262 7.83 11.21 -3.70
CA HIS A 262 7.00 10.01 -3.87
C HIS A 262 5.63 10.45 -4.37
N LEU A 263 5.00 9.62 -5.19
CA LEU A 263 3.79 9.99 -5.92
C LEU A 263 2.67 8.95 -5.82
N THR A 264 2.98 7.66 -5.64
CA THR A 264 2.01 6.58 -5.82
C THR A 264 1.91 5.65 -4.61
N SER A 265 0.68 5.23 -4.30
CA SER A 265 0.35 4.31 -3.20
C SER A 265 -1.03 3.73 -3.41
N ILE A 266 -1.27 2.51 -2.95
CA ILE A 266 -2.61 1.92 -2.97
C ILE A 266 -3.16 1.87 -1.55
N ALA A 267 -4.06 2.80 -1.26
CA ALA A 267 -4.79 2.86 0.00
C ALA A 267 -5.99 1.89 0.01
N PRO A 268 -6.47 1.48 1.20
CA PRO A 268 -7.65 0.60 1.30
C PRO A 268 -8.94 1.21 0.74
N THR A 269 -9.10 2.51 0.81
CA THR A 269 -10.28 3.29 0.35
C THR A 269 -11.65 2.83 0.90
N GLY A 270 -11.67 2.05 1.99
CA GLY A 270 -12.90 1.42 2.51
C GLY A 270 -14.05 2.40 2.78
N THR A 271 -13.78 3.52 3.47
CA THR A 271 -14.80 4.52 3.76
C THR A 271 -15.16 5.39 2.56
N ILE A 272 -14.16 5.81 1.77
CA ILE A 272 -14.41 6.68 0.61
C ILE A 272 -15.10 5.94 -0.53
N SER A 273 -14.93 4.62 -0.68
CA SER A 273 -15.66 3.83 -1.66
C SER A 273 -17.17 3.81 -1.41
N LEU A 274 -17.59 3.84 -0.12
CA LEU A 274 -19.01 3.94 0.24
C LEU A 274 -19.65 5.24 -0.26
N THR A 275 -18.92 6.37 -0.15
CA THR A 275 -19.40 7.67 -0.65
C THR A 275 -19.31 7.79 -2.18
N ALA A 276 -18.64 6.84 -2.82
CA ALA A 276 -18.49 6.73 -4.27
C ALA A 276 -19.38 5.60 -4.84
N ASP A 277 -20.61 5.50 -4.36
CA ASP A 277 -21.62 4.51 -4.79
C ASP A 277 -21.24 3.06 -4.45
N ASN A 278 -20.47 2.84 -3.38
CA ASN A 278 -20.00 1.53 -2.93
C ASN A 278 -19.21 0.76 -4.01
N VAL A 279 -18.30 1.44 -4.69
CA VAL A 279 -17.34 0.78 -5.58
C VAL A 279 -16.39 -0.12 -4.82
N SER A 280 -15.78 -1.10 -5.49
CA SER A 280 -14.76 -1.97 -4.89
C SER A 280 -13.59 -1.15 -4.33
N SER A 281 -13.15 -1.49 -3.11
CA SER A 281 -12.14 -0.73 -2.38
C SER A 281 -10.72 -0.98 -2.95
N GLY A 282 -10.00 0.07 -3.30
CA GLY A 282 -8.62 -0.02 -3.79
C GLY A 282 -8.48 -1.00 -4.95
N ILE A 283 -7.69 -2.03 -4.73
CA ILE A 283 -7.49 -3.16 -5.67
C ILE A 283 -8.15 -4.45 -5.18
N GLU A 284 -9.06 -4.35 -4.20
CA GLU A 284 -9.79 -5.49 -3.67
C GLU A 284 -10.91 -5.95 -4.62
N PRO A 285 -11.24 -7.26 -4.63
CA PRO A 285 -12.52 -7.70 -5.17
C PRO A 285 -13.66 -7.24 -4.24
N PRO A 286 -14.91 -7.18 -4.68
CA PRO A 286 -16.05 -6.95 -3.80
C PRO A 286 -16.07 -8.00 -2.68
N PHE A 287 -16.26 -7.57 -1.44
CA PHE A 287 -16.40 -8.51 -0.31
C PHE A 287 -17.63 -9.40 -0.48
N ALA A 288 -18.77 -8.75 -0.81
CA ALA A 288 -20.03 -9.41 -1.13
C ALA A 288 -20.77 -8.58 -2.17
N LEU A 289 -21.67 -9.21 -2.93
CA LEU A 289 -22.48 -8.50 -3.93
C LEU A 289 -23.50 -7.55 -3.26
N PHE A 290 -23.92 -7.86 -2.06
CA PHE A 290 -24.75 -7.00 -1.20
C PHE A 290 -24.60 -7.43 0.26
N TYR A 291 -24.85 -6.50 1.17
CA TYR A 291 -24.90 -6.76 2.60
C TYR A 291 -25.84 -5.76 3.30
N ASP A 292 -26.36 -6.13 4.45
CA ASP A 292 -27.17 -5.26 5.27
C ASP A 292 -26.27 -4.48 6.24
N ARG A 293 -26.41 -3.17 6.26
CA ARG A 293 -25.66 -2.26 7.12
C ARG A 293 -26.58 -1.57 8.11
N THR A 294 -26.25 -1.64 9.39
CA THR A 294 -26.90 -0.82 10.41
C THR A 294 -26.32 0.60 10.37
N ILE A 295 -27.19 1.57 10.14
CA ILE A 295 -26.85 3.00 10.14
C ILE A 295 -27.45 3.64 11.38
N GLU A 296 -26.62 4.38 12.12
CA GLU A 296 -27.08 5.20 13.23
C GLU A 296 -27.47 6.59 12.70
N GLY A 297 -28.77 6.90 12.74
CA GLY A 297 -29.33 8.20 12.37
C GLY A 297 -29.85 8.96 13.59
N PHE A 298 -30.30 10.19 13.36
CA PHE A 298 -30.90 11.03 14.41
C PHE A 298 -32.17 10.41 15.03
N ASP A 299 -32.89 9.57 14.27
CA ASP A 299 -34.14 8.94 14.67
C ASP A 299 -33.99 7.49 15.14
N GLY A 300 -32.74 7.02 15.35
CA GLY A 300 -32.41 5.66 15.76
C GLY A 300 -31.65 4.86 14.71
N GLN A 301 -31.55 3.54 14.91
CA GLN A 301 -30.90 2.63 14.01
C GLN A 301 -31.82 2.22 12.85
N SER A 302 -31.33 2.30 11.62
CA SER A 302 -31.95 1.71 10.43
C SER A 302 -31.04 0.65 9.82
N ILE A 303 -31.65 -0.37 9.19
CA ILE A 303 -30.91 -1.34 8.39
C ILE A 303 -31.09 -0.98 6.93
N GLU A 304 -29.97 -0.72 6.23
CA GLU A 304 -29.97 -0.43 4.80
C GLU A 304 -29.20 -1.50 4.05
N ARG A 305 -29.78 -1.97 2.94
CA ARG A 305 -29.11 -2.87 2.02
C ARG A 305 -28.16 -2.07 1.14
N VAL A 306 -26.89 -2.43 1.20
CA VAL A 306 -25.84 -1.84 0.38
C VAL A 306 -25.44 -2.85 -0.69
N GLU A 307 -25.50 -2.44 -1.95
CA GLU A 307 -25.11 -3.27 -3.10
C GLU A 307 -23.77 -2.83 -3.63
N ASP A 308 -22.96 -3.80 -4.11
CA ASP A 308 -21.77 -3.51 -4.88
C ASP A 308 -22.12 -2.74 -6.17
N TYR A 309 -21.26 -1.79 -6.56
CA TYR A 309 -21.54 -0.89 -7.69
C TYR A 309 -21.84 -1.63 -8.99
N ALA A 310 -21.00 -2.60 -9.40
CA ALA A 310 -21.22 -3.36 -10.62
C ALA A 310 -22.48 -4.22 -10.51
N TYR A 311 -22.75 -4.80 -9.34
CA TYR A 311 -23.96 -5.59 -9.09
C TYR A 311 -25.24 -4.74 -9.20
N SER A 312 -25.24 -3.51 -8.72
CA SER A 312 -26.38 -2.57 -8.86
C SER A 312 -26.67 -2.23 -10.34
N LEU A 313 -25.69 -2.40 -11.22
CA LEU A 313 -25.84 -2.26 -12.68
C LEU A 313 -26.21 -3.58 -13.39
N GLY A 314 -26.48 -4.65 -12.62
CA GLY A 314 -26.83 -5.97 -13.14
C GLY A 314 -25.62 -6.83 -13.56
N ILE A 315 -24.40 -6.45 -13.18
CA ILE A 315 -23.17 -7.20 -13.48
C ILE A 315 -22.80 -8.01 -12.24
N LYS A 316 -22.77 -9.34 -12.38
CA LYS A 316 -22.32 -10.22 -11.33
C LYS A 316 -20.81 -10.42 -11.43
N GLY A 317 -20.06 -9.78 -10.53
CA GLY A 317 -18.61 -9.97 -10.39
C GLY A 317 -18.23 -11.13 -9.48
N ARG A 318 -16.92 -11.35 -9.31
CA ARG A 318 -16.35 -12.31 -8.36
C ARG A 318 -16.18 -11.65 -7.00
N THR A 319 -16.65 -12.32 -5.95
CA THR A 319 -16.48 -11.86 -4.57
C THR A 319 -15.17 -12.37 -3.97
N ALA A 320 -14.74 -11.77 -2.86
CA ALA A 320 -13.49 -12.13 -2.17
C ALA A 320 -13.40 -13.61 -1.80
N ASN A 321 -14.52 -14.26 -1.51
CA ASN A 321 -14.59 -15.71 -1.18
C ASN A 321 -14.41 -16.61 -2.41
N GLU A 322 -14.50 -16.06 -3.63
CA GLU A 322 -14.32 -16.80 -4.89
C GLU A 322 -12.91 -16.61 -5.48
N ILE A 323 -12.04 -15.87 -4.76
CA ILE A 323 -10.68 -15.55 -5.18
C ILE A 323 -9.71 -16.43 -4.39
N THR A 324 -8.75 -17.04 -5.09
CA THR A 324 -7.71 -17.87 -4.44
C THR A 324 -6.64 -16.98 -3.78
N ALA A 325 -5.92 -17.51 -2.80
CA ALA A 325 -4.78 -16.82 -2.19
C ALA A 325 -3.71 -16.44 -3.24
N ASP A 326 -3.43 -17.32 -4.20
CA ASP A 326 -2.51 -17.05 -5.31
C ASP A 326 -2.98 -15.87 -6.17
N ASP A 327 -4.27 -15.73 -6.46
CA ASP A 327 -4.82 -14.61 -7.20
C ASP A 327 -4.67 -13.29 -6.41
N HIS A 328 -4.89 -13.33 -5.08
CA HIS A 328 -4.64 -12.18 -4.22
C HIS A 328 -3.17 -11.75 -4.27
N VAL A 329 -2.22 -12.69 -4.19
CA VAL A 329 -0.78 -12.41 -4.26
C VAL A 329 -0.38 -11.89 -5.64
N LYS A 330 -0.93 -12.42 -6.73
CA LYS A 330 -0.66 -11.93 -8.11
C LYS A 330 -1.09 -10.46 -8.26
N VAL A 331 -2.30 -10.12 -7.82
CA VAL A 331 -2.81 -8.75 -7.88
C VAL A 331 -1.95 -7.80 -7.04
N LEU A 332 -1.61 -8.20 -5.80
CA LEU A 332 -0.72 -7.42 -4.93
C LEU A 332 0.65 -7.20 -5.58
N SER A 333 1.27 -8.27 -6.08
CA SER A 333 2.60 -8.24 -6.67
C SER A 333 2.66 -7.35 -7.92
N LEU A 334 1.61 -7.37 -8.74
CA LEU A 334 1.53 -6.50 -9.90
C LEU A 334 1.43 -5.03 -9.47
N ALA A 335 0.54 -4.69 -8.53
CA ALA A 335 0.41 -3.33 -8.03
C ALA A 335 1.72 -2.79 -7.44
N ALA A 336 2.41 -3.60 -6.63
CA ALA A 336 3.65 -3.23 -5.95
C ALA A 336 4.79 -2.86 -6.91
N GLN A 337 4.77 -3.35 -8.16
CA GLN A 337 5.78 -3.00 -9.16
C GLN A 337 5.65 -1.56 -9.68
N TYR A 338 4.47 -0.96 -9.53
CA TYR A 338 4.13 0.33 -10.12
C TYR A 338 3.95 1.45 -9.12
N VAL A 339 4.07 1.19 -7.81
CA VAL A 339 4.00 2.21 -6.76
C VAL A 339 5.36 2.44 -6.10
N ASP A 340 5.64 3.66 -5.73
CA ASP A 340 6.89 4.07 -5.05
C ASP A 340 6.77 4.08 -3.52
N SER A 341 5.56 3.99 -3.00
CA SER A 341 5.29 3.74 -1.58
C SER A 341 4.93 2.26 -1.40
N ALA A 342 3.75 1.95 -0.85
CA ALA A 342 3.34 0.56 -0.67
C ALA A 342 1.88 0.32 -1.06
N VAL A 343 1.42 -0.91 -0.89
CA VAL A 343 0.08 -1.38 -1.27
C VAL A 343 -0.59 -1.97 -0.05
N SER A 344 -1.78 -1.50 0.28
CA SER A 344 -2.67 -2.16 1.22
C SER A 344 -3.56 -3.15 0.48
N LYS A 345 -3.50 -4.40 0.87
CA LYS A 345 -4.32 -5.47 0.29
C LYS A 345 -4.65 -6.55 1.31
N THR A 346 -5.92 -6.92 1.36
CA THR A 346 -6.39 -8.07 2.11
C THR A 346 -6.17 -9.37 1.30
N CYS A 347 -5.69 -10.41 1.94
CA CYS A 347 -5.68 -11.76 1.41
C CYS A 347 -6.69 -12.59 2.22
N ASN A 348 -7.85 -12.87 1.63
CA ASN A 348 -8.82 -13.74 2.24
C ASN A 348 -8.39 -15.20 2.02
N VAL A 349 -8.35 -15.95 3.09
CA VAL A 349 -8.07 -17.40 3.07
C VAL A 349 -9.29 -18.15 3.60
N GLY A 350 -9.56 -19.31 3.01
CA GLY A 350 -10.67 -20.18 3.44
C GLY A 350 -10.37 -20.85 4.80
N ASP A 351 -11.41 -21.34 5.43
CA ASP A 351 -11.31 -22.05 6.73
C ASP A 351 -10.53 -23.37 6.62
N ASP A 352 -10.29 -23.84 5.42
CA ASP A 352 -9.58 -25.08 5.08
C ASP A 352 -8.06 -24.89 4.87
N VAL A 353 -7.57 -23.63 4.86
CA VAL A 353 -6.14 -23.35 4.72
C VAL A 353 -5.40 -23.82 5.97
N SER A 354 -4.35 -24.60 5.79
CA SER A 354 -3.51 -25.08 6.89
C SER A 354 -2.55 -23.98 7.38
N PHE A 355 -2.04 -24.12 8.61
CA PHE A 355 -1.04 -23.21 9.15
C PHE A 355 0.26 -23.16 8.30
N ASP A 356 0.67 -24.27 7.71
CA ASP A 356 1.86 -24.30 6.85
C ASP A 356 1.62 -23.56 5.54
N GLU A 357 0.48 -23.73 4.89
CA GLU A 357 0.07 -22.95 3.71
C GLU A 357 -0.01 -21.45 4.04
N PHE A 358 -0.55 -21.08 5.20
CA PHE A 358 -0.56 -19.70 5.67
C PHE A 358 0.85 -19.11 5.80
N LYS A 359 1.80 -19.84 6.36
CA LYS A 359 3.22 -19.40 6.44
C LYS A 359 3.83 -19.20 5.05
N ASP A 360 3.50 -20.07 4.10
CA ASP A 360 4.02 -19.99 2.74
C ASP A 360 3.55 -18.73 2.00
N LEU A 361 2.38 -18.18 2.31
CA LEU A 361 1.92 -16.91 1.74
C LEU A 361 2.86 -15.74 2.06
N TYR A 362 3.46 -15.71 3.25
CA TYR A 362 4.44 -14.68 3.62
C TYR A 362 5.77 -14.86 2.88
N TYR A 363 6.20 -16.10 2.62
CA TYR A 363 7.37 -16.36 1.78
C TYR A 363 7.10 -15.96 0.32
N LEU A 364 5.92 -16.26 -0.22
CA LEU A 364 5.52 -15.83 -1.56
C LEU A 364 5.50 -14.30 -1.65
N SER A 365 4.96 -13.61 -0.66
CA SER A 365 4.97 -12.14 -0.60
C SER A 365 6.40 -11.59 -0.66
N LEU A 366 7.33 -12.15 0.12
CA LEU A 366 8.74 -11.72 0.12
C LEU A 366 9.41 -11.91 -1.25
N ILE A 367 9.11 -13.01 -1.95
CA ILE A 367 9.70 -13.32 -3.26
C ILE A 367 9.18 -12.37 -4.35
N HIS A 368 7.89 -12.03 -4.30
CA HIS A 368 7.22 -11.26 -5.36
C HIS A 368 7.23 -9.75 -5.11
N ILE A 369 7.36 -9.31 -3.88
CA ILE A 369 7.44 -7.90 -3.49
C ILE A 369 8.90 -7.50 -3.22
#